data_82709f790df546c9a345a0253308c6ee
#
_entry.id   82709f790df546c9a345a0253308c6ee
#
_cell.length_a   1.000
_cell.length_b   1.000
_cell.length_c   1.000
_cell.angle_alpha   90.00
_cell.angle_beta   90.00
_cell.angle_gamma   90.00
#
_symmetry.space_group_name_H-M   'P 1'
#
loop_
_entity.id
_entity.type
_entity.pdbx_description
1 polymer ?
#
loop_
_entity_poly.entity_id
_entity_poly.type
_entity_poly.pdbx_seq_one_letter_code
_entity_poly.pdbx_strand_id
1 'polypeptide(L)'
;MGSEMCIRDSLGPVFGMKGGAAGGGYAQVIPMEDINLHFNGDLHAIGVANNLLAALLDNHVHHGNALGIDVRRITWKRVLDMNDRALRDITVALGGPGNGYPRQDGFDIVVASEIMAIFCLATDLDDLKARLGRIVVAYTRDRTPITAADLKAEGALTAVLKDALSPNLVQTLEGTPAFVHGGPFANIAHGCNSVIATTAGLRMADYVVTEAGFGADLGAEKFIDIKCRSAGIRPSAAVLVATIRALKFHGGVAREDLTAENLDALKEGMANLDRHIKNIRDNYGVPVVVGINQFITDTQAEADLVIEHCKAMGVQVALSSHWANGGAGATDLAEMVVLLCDADETPANAPHQSFVYPDSASLWEKVEAVATKVYGASEVTANAKVRTRLKELADEGYSHLPICIAKTQYSFSTDPALKGAPSGHSMDIREVRLSVGAGFVVVICGDVMTMPGLPKVPASESIDVVDGQIVGLF
;
A
#
# COMPACT_ATOMS: atom_id res chain seq x y z
N MET A 1 -27.49 -0.29 1.51
CA MET A 1 -26.71 0.79 0.86
C MET A 1 -25.25 0.40 0.87
N GLY A 2 -24.57 0.47 -0.29
CA GLY A 2 -23.13 0.26 -0.37
C GLY A 2 -22.37 1.55 -0.05
N SER A 3 -21.18 1.43 0.53
CA SER A 3 -20.23 2.54 0.61
C SER A 3 -18.90 2.07 0.04
N GLU A 4 -18.26 2.94 -0.72
CA GLU A 4 -16.94 2.70 -1.32
C GLU A 4 -15.85 3.35 -0.47
N MET A 5 -14.67 2.73 -0.46
CA MET A 5 -13.51 3.24 0.27
C MET A 5 -12.32 3.31 -0.64
N CYS A 6 -11.80 4.52 -0.79
CA CYS A 6 -10.69 4.81 -1.69
C CYS A 6 -9.43 5.20 -0.93
N ILE A 7 -8.29 4.77 -1.45
CA ILE A 7 -6.98 5.31 -1.10
C ILE A 7 -6.74 6.55 -1.95
N ARG A 8 -6.18 7.60 -1.35
CA ARG A 8 -5.74 8.78 -2.07
C ARG A 8 -4.33 8.58 -2.63
N ASP A 9 -4.10 8.96 -3.89
CA ASP A 9 -2.75 9.02 -4.45
C ASP A 9 -1.97 10.25 -3.94
N SER A 10 -0.67 10.07 -3.86
CA SER A 10 0.31 11.11 -3.56
C SER A 10 0.50 12.03 -4.78
N LEU A 11 0.84 13.30 -4.55
CA LEU A 11 1.10 14.29 -5.61
C LEU A 11 2.23 13.85 -6.56
N GLY A 12 3.24 13.15 -6.04
CA GLY A 12 4.35 12.67 -6.86
C GLY A 12 3.92 11.83 -8.07
N PRO A 13 3.13 10.75 -7.90
CA PRO A 13 2.54 10.00 -9.01
C PRO A 13 1.64 10.82 -9.92
N VAL A 14 0.81 11.70 -9.37
CA VAL A 14 -0.11 12.55 -10.16
C VAL A 14 0.65 13.44 -11.14
N PHE A 15 1.69 14.13 -10.68
CA PHE A 15 2.53 14.98 -11.54
C PHE A 15 3.60 14.20 -12.32
N GLY A 16 3.86 12.92 -11.95
CA GLY A 16 4.91 12.08 -12.53
C GLY A 16 4.44 11.15 -13.62
N MET A 17 3.76 10.07 -13.26
CA MET A 17 3.59 8.91 -14.15
C MET A 17 2.16 8.63 -14.58
N LYS A 18 1.15 9.07 -13.84
CA LYS A 18 -0.26 8.81 -14.15
C LYS A 18 -1.16 9.75 -13.38
N GLY A 19 -2.41 9.88 -13.83
CA GLY A 19 -3.48 10.53 -13.08
C GLY A 19 -3.74 9.87 -11.72
N GLY A 20 -4.52 10.52 -10.91
CA GLY A 20 -4.79 10.15 -9.54
C GLY A 20 -5.74 8.96 -9.36
N ALA A 21 -6.14 8.72 -8.11
CA ALA A 21 -6.89 7.55 -7.68
C ALA A 21 -8.42 7.71 -7.73
N ALA A 22 -8.96 8.82 -8.22
CA ALA A 22 -10.40 9.08 -8.22
C ALA A 22 -11.21 8.27 -9.25
N GLY A 23 -10.59 7.35 -9.98
CA GLY A 23 -11.22 6.58 -11.05
C GLY A 23 -11.17 7.29 -12.40
N GLY A 24 -11.97 6.82 -13.37
CA GLY A 24 -12.01 7.38 -14.72
C GLY A 24 -13.29 7.01 -15.48
N GLY A 25 -13.55 7.72 -16.57
CA GLY A 25 -14.80 7.55 -17.31
C GLY A 25 -16.03 7.85 -16.46
N TYR A 26 -17.03 6.99 -16.52
CA TYR A 26 -18.24 7.11 -15.69
C TYR A 26 -18.09 6.48 -14.28
N ALA A 27 -16.98 5.82 -13.99
CA ALA A 27 -16.66 5.25 -12.69
C ALA A 27 -15.68 6.16 -11.94
N GLN A 28 -16.17 7.28 -11.44
CA GLN A 28 -15.36 8.28 -10.72
C GLN A 28 -15.94 8.60 -9.35
N VAL A 29 -15.02 8.93 -8.44
CA VAL A 29 -15.30 9.59 -7.16
C VAL A 29 -15.07 11.09 -7.32
N ILE A 30 -15.99 11.90 -6.85
CA ILE A 30 -15.98 13.36 -7.01
C ILE A 30 -15.91 14.09 -5.66
N PRO A 31 -15.26 15.26 -5.59
CA PRO A 31 -14.62 16.03 -6.67
C PRO A 31 -13.22 15.49 -7.05
N MET A 32 -13.03 15.10 -8.30
CA MET A 32 -11.87 14.37 -8.77
C MET A 32 -10.58 15.20 -8.71
N GLU A 33 -10.60 16.44 -9.21
CA GLU A 33 -9.43 17.31 -9.21
C GLU A 33 -8.95 17.63 -7.79
N ASP A 34 -9.86 17.94 -6.88
CA ASP A 34 -9.54 18.23 -5.48
C ASP A 34 -8.94 17.00 -4.80
N ILE A 35 -9.55 15.80 -4.99
CA ILE A 35 -9.07 14.54 -4.41
C ILE A 35 -7.64 14.25 -4.84
N ASN A 36 -7.31 14.48 -6.12
CA ASN A 36 -5.99 14.20 -6.68
C ASN A 36 -4.94 15.26 -6.37
N LEU A 37 -5.32 16.43 -5.89
CA LEU A 37 -4.40 17.52 -5.55
C LEU A 37 -4.32 17.73 -4.02
N HIS A 38 -4.96 18.76 -3.50
CA HIS A 38 -4.81 19.11 -2.07
C HIS A 38 -5.97 18.67 -1.19
N PHE A 39 -7.05 18.29 -1.74
CA PHE A 39 -8.30 17.89 -1.10
C PHE A 39 -8.56 18.57 0.27
N ASN A 40 -8.20 17.91 1.39
CA ASN A 40 -8.32 18.47 2.75
C ASN A 40 -6.97 18.59 3.49
N GLY A 41 -5.86 18.32 2.81
CA GLY A 41 -4.53 18.52 3.36
C GLY A 41 -4.00 17.38 4.26
N ASP A 42 -4.60 16.20 4.25
CA ASP A 42 -4.15 15.05 5.04
C ASP A 42 -2.71 14.62 4.71
N LEU A 43 -2.35 14.48 3.43
CA LEU A 43 -0.96 14.20 3.03
C LEU A 43 0.00 15.31 3.46
N HIS A 44 -0.45 16.58 3.38
CA HIS A 44 0.34 17.71 3.85
C HIS A 44 0.56 17.64 5.36
N ALA A 45 -0.49 17.36 6.15
CA ALA A 45 -0.39 17.22 7.61
C ALA A 45 0.57 16.08 8.00
N ILE A 46 0.53 14.95 7.29
CA ILE A 46 1.45 13.82 7.51
C ILE A 46 2.89 14.24 7.22
N GLY A 47 3.13 14.95 6.11
CA GLY A 47 4.45 15.48 5.77
C GLY A 47 4.98 16.47 6.81
N VAL A 48 4.14 17.37 7.28
CA VAL A 48 4.49 18.33 8.35
C VAL A 48 4.82 17.62 9.66
N ALA A 49 4.00 16.64 10.08
CA ALA A 49 4.25 15.86 11.30
C ALA A 49 5.57 15.10 11.21
N ASN A 50 5.84 14.43 10.09
CA ASN A 50 7.09 13.70 9.87
C ASN A 50 8.33 14.63 9.95
N ASN A 51 8.26 15.78 9.31
CA ASN A 51 9.36 16.73 9.27
C ASN A 51 9.52 17.48 10.62
N LEU A 52 8.43 17.67 11.37
CA LEU A 52 8.50 18.17 12.74
C LEU A 52 9.29 17.22 13.64
N LEU A 53 9.03 15.91 13.56
CA LEU A 53 9.78 14.91 14.32
C LEU A 53 11.27 14.92 13.95
N ALA A 54 11.60 15.03 12.66
CA ALA A 54 13.00 15.18 12.23
C ALA A 54 13.65 16.45 12.76
N ALA A 55 12.92 17.57 12.78
CA ALA A 55 13.42 18.83 13.32
C ALA A 55 13.62 18.77 14.84
N LEU A 56 12.70 18.14 15.59
CA LEU A 56 12.83 17.95 17.03
C LEU A 56 14.03 17.07 17.40
N LEU A 57 14.28 16.01 16.60
CA LEU A 57 15.45 15.15 16.76
C LEU A 57 16.75 15.95 16.58
N ASP A 58 16.89 16.71 15.49
CA ASP A 58 18.08 17.53 15.23
C ASP A 58 18.26 18.64 16.28
N ASN A 59 17.15 19.25 16.71
CA ASN A 59 17.16 20.26 17.77
C ASN A 59 17.64 19.68 19.11
N HIS A 60 17.20 18.46 19.45
CA HIS A 60 17.66 17.76 20.66
C HIS A 60 19.18 17.50 20.62
N VAL A 61 19.67 17.00 19.50
CA VAL A 61 21.10 16.75 19.28
C VAL A 61 21.90 18.06 19.38
N HIS A 62 21.41 19.15 18.79
CA HIS A 62 22.06 20.48 18.79
C HIS A 62 22.17 21.07 20.20
N HIS A 63 21.13 20.95 21.01
CA HIS A 63 21.05 21.56 22.37
C HIS A 63 21.54 20.61 23.49
N GLY A 64 22.58 19.85 23.24
CA GLY A 64 23.32 19.11 24.28
C GLY A 64 23.05 17.62 24.36
N ASN A 65 22.14 17.09 23.50
CA ASN A 65 21.95 15.63 23.29
C ASN A 65 21.83 14.83 24.61
N ALA A 66 20.96 15.27 25.51
CA ALA A 66 20.79 14.66 26.85
C ALA A 66 20.38 13.16 26.77
N LEU A 67 19.76 12.73 25.69
CA LEU A 67 19.39 11.32 25.45
C LEU A 67 20.56 10.47 24.93
N GLY A 68 21.71 11.06 24.63
CA GLY A 68 22.90 10.33 24.16
C GLY A 68 22.74 9.71 22.77
N ILE A 69 21.99 10.37 21.89
CA ILE A 69 21.78 9.92 20.50
C ILE A 69 23.13 9.84 19.77
N ASP A 70 23.44 8.67 19.19
CA ASP A 70 24.54 8.56 18.23
C ASP A 70 24.09 9.09 16.88
N VAL A 71 24.62 10.24 16.46
CA VAL A 71 24.24 10.91 15.18
C VAL A 71 24.45 10.03 13.94
N ARG A 72 25.28 8.97 14.04
CA ARG A 72 25.49 7.97 12.98
C ARG A 72 24.40 6.90 12.95
N ARG A 73 23.51 6.88 13.95
CA ARG A 73 22.45 5.89 14.15
C ARG A 73 21.06 6.53 14.15
N ILE A 74 20.95 7.70 13.55
CA ILE A 74 19.66 8.31 13.23
C ILE A 74 19.03 7.52 12.10
N THR A 75 17.79 7.05 12.29
CA THR A 75 17.03 6.24 11.33
C THR A 75 15.89 7.01 10.69
N TRP A 76 15.49 8.14 11.30
CA TRP A 76 14.36 8.94 10.87
C TRP A 76 14.78 9.91 9.77
N LYS A 77 14.13 9.79 8.60
CA LYS A 77 14.31 10.67 7.46
C LYS A 77 13.22 11.74 7.39
N ARG A 78 13.48 12.77 6.62
CA ARG A 78 12.46 13.73 6.18
C ARG A 78 11.61 13.16 5.07
N VAL A 79 10.48 13.83 4.77
CA VAL A 79 9.61 13.42 3.65
C VAL A 79 9.21 14.62 2.81
N LEU A 80 8.90 14.34 1.54
CA LEU A 80 8.32 15.28 0.59
C LEU A 80 7.28 14.54 -0.26
N ASP A 81 6.11 15.15 -0.46
CA ASP A 81 5.07 14.56 -1.31
C ASP A 81 5.28 14.93 -2.78
N MET A 82 6.44 14.57 -3.30
CA MET A 82 6.85 14.79 -4.70
C MET A 82 7.91 13.77 -5.11
N ASN A 83 7.93 13.40 -6.39
CA ASN A 83 8.96 12.54 -6.96
C ASN A 83 10.22 13.36 -7.25
N ASP A 84 11.25 13.26 -6.41
CA ASP A 84 12.50 13.98 -6.58
C ASP A 84 13.72 13.10 -6.29
N ARG A 85 14.35 12.60 -7.36
CA ARG A 85 15.54 11.75 -7.24
C ARG A 85 16.76 12.42 -6.63
N ALA A 86 16.84 13.76 -6.66
CA ALA A 86 17.96 14.50 -6.09
C ALA A 86 17.95 14.46 -4.55
N LEU A 87 16.81 14.15 -3.94
CA LEU A 87 16.63 14.09 -2.50
C LEU A 87 16.90 12.71 -1.87
N ARG A 88 17.26 11.70 -2.67
CA ARG A 88 17.52 10.33 -2.16
C ARG A 88 18.66 10.28 -1.16
N ASP A 89 19.75 10.98 -1.50
CA ASP A 89 20.95 11.08 -0.70
C ASP A 89 21.41 12.53 -0.69
N ILE A 90 21.36 13.15 0.50
CA ILE A 90 21.75 14.54 0.72
C ILE A 90 22.68 14.66 1.92
N THR A 91 23.33 15.79 2.06
CA THR A 91 24.02 16.16 3.29
C THR A 91 23.24 17.25 4.00
N VAL A 92 22.88 17.00 5.26
CA VAL A 92 22.23 18.00 6.12
C VAL A 92 23.22 18.67 7.08
N ALA A 93 22.80 19.79 7.68
CA ALA A 93 23.53 20.55 8.71
C ALA A 93 24.89 21.11 8.24
N LEU A 94 25.04 21.41 6.94
CA LEU A 94 26.21 22.17 6.44
C LEU A 94 26.12 23.64 6.89
N GLY A 95 27.27 24.34 6.95
CA GLY A 95 27.34 25.77 7.29
C GLY A 95 27.88 26.04 8.71
N GLY A 96 28.46 25.04 9.34
CA GLY A 96 29.18 25.17 10.62
C GLY A 96 28.36 24.80 11.86
N PRO A 97 28.93 24.97 13.07
CA PRO A 97 28.36 24.45 14.30
C PRO A 97 26.95 24.97 14.65
N GLY A 98 26.58 26.15 14.16
CA GLY A 98 25.25 26.71 14.35
C GLY A 98 24.13 25.93 13.69
N ASN A 99 24.46 25.08 12.69
CA ASN A 99 23.48 24.27 11.95
C ASN A 99 23.43 22.79 12.42
N GLY A 100 24.20 22.41 13.42
CA GLY A 100 24.23 21.05 13.97
C GLY A 100 25.36 20.18 13.43
N TYR A 101 25.15 18.87 13.34
CA TYR A 101 26.16 17.89 12.92
C TYR A 101 25.95 17.49 11.45
N PRO A 102 26.90 17.75 10.54
CA PRO A 102 26.83 17.29 9.17
C PRO A 102 26.74 15.76 9.09
N ARG A 103 25.73 15.26 8.39
CA ARG A 103 25.55 13.83 8.14
C ARG A 103 24.88 13.57 6.79
N GLN A 104 25.04 12.35 6.30
CA GLN A 104 24.18 11.86 5.21
C GLN A 104 22.77 11.69 5.72
N ASP A 105 21.80 12.10 4.92
CA ASP A 105 20.36 11.98 5.14
C ASP A 105 19.67 11.76 3.79
N GLY A 106 18.37 11.77 3.75
CA GLY A 106 17.56 11.69 2.53
C GLY A 106 16.11 11.99 2.82
N PHE A 107 15.32 12.06 1.75
CA PHE A 107 13.88 12.16 1.84
C PHE A 107 13.23 10.88 1.34
N ASP A 108 12.15 10.48 2.00
CA ASP A 108 11.20 9.50 1.47
C ASP A 108 9.94 10.24 0.98
N ILE A 109 9.17 9.63 0.10
CA ILE A 109 7.87 10.19 -0.30
C ILE A 109 6.89 10.02 0.89
N VAL A 110 5.96 10.97 1.07
CA VAL A 110 5.05 11.01 2.25
C VAL A 110 4.31 9.68 2.45
N VAL A 111 3.88 9.05 1.39
CA VAL A 111 3.12 7.78 1.42
C VAL A 111 3.97 6.56 1.82
N ALA A 112 5.30 6.69 1.85
CA ALA A 112 6.23 5.68 2.36
C ALA A 112 6.56 5.87 3.84
N SER A 113 6.12 6.95 4.48
CA SER A 113 6.45 7.26 5.86
C SER A 113 5.77 6.32 6.86
N GLU A 114 6.41 6.07 7.99
CA GLU A 114 5.77 5.35 9.10
C GLU A 114 4.55 6.11 9.64
N ILE A 115 4.55 7.46 9.60
CA ILE A 115 3.39 8.26 10.02
C ILE A 115 2.18 7.99 9.14
N MET A 116 2.34 7.84 7.83
CA MET A 116 1.23 7.45 6.94
C MET A 116 0.66 6.08 7.34
N ALA A 117 1.52 5.10 7.63
CA ALA A 117 1.08 3.78 8.06
C ALA A 117 0.38 3.82 9.43
N ILE A 118 0.93 4.56 10.39
CA ILE A 118 0.30 4.80 11.71
C ILE A 118 -1.09 5.42 11.54
N PHE A 119 -1.18 6.48 10.74
CA PHE A 119 -2.42 7.20 10.46
C PHE A 119 -3.52 6.28 9.91
N CYS A 120 -3.17 5.37 9.02
CA CYS A 120 -4.12 4.42 8.44
C CYS A 120 -4.49 3.26 9.38
N LEU A 121 -3.64 2.92 10.35
CA LEU A 121 -3.87 1.81 11.29
C LEU A 121 -4.39 2.26 12.66
N ALA A 122 -4.37 3.56 12.96
CA ALA A 122 -4.94 4.10 14.18
C ALA A 122 -6.45 3.95 14.23
N THR A 123 -6.99 3.72 15.43
CA THR A 123 -8.43 3.54 15.67
C THR A 123 -9.10 4.81 16.19
N ASP A 124 -8.36 5.69 16.85
CA ASP A 124 -8.78 6.96 17.40
C ASP A 124 -7.58 7.87 17.70
N LEU A 125 -7.81 9.05 18.29
CA LEU A 125 -6.75 10.02 18.62
C LEU A 125 -5.80 9.53 19.71
N ASP A 126 -6.28 8.76 20.67
CA ASP A 126 -5.46 8.26 21.78
C ASP A 126 -4.53 7.14 21.28
N ASP A 127 -5.05 6.24 20.44
CA ASP A 127 -4.24 5.22 19.77
C ASP A 127 -3.24 5.86 18.79
N LEU A 128 -3.66 6.89 18.02
CA LEU A 128 -2.75 7.66 17.18
C LEU A 128 -1.57 8.21 17.99
N LYS A 129 -1.85 8.89 19.10
CA LYS A 129 -0.83 9.46 19.98
C LYS A 129 0.09 8.40 20.55
N ALA A 130 -0.46 7.29 21.02
CA ALA A 130 0.31 6.17 21.56
C ALA A 130 1.22 5.54 20.49
N ARG A 131 0.73 5.37 19.27
CA ARG A 131 1.52 4.87 18.13
C ARG A 131 2.65 5.82 17.75
N LEU A 132 2.35 7.11 17.61
CA LEU A 132 3.35 8.15 17.31
C LEU A 132 4.46 8.16 18.36
N GLY A 133 4.13 8.01 19.65
CA GLY A 133 5.11 7.95 20.73
C GLY A 133 6.09 6.78 20.62
N ARG A 134 5.66 5.64 20.07
CA ARG A 134 6.50 4.46 19.90
C ARG A 134 7.49 4.53 18.73
N ILE A 135 7.37 5.47 17.80
CA ILE A 135 8.29 5.61 16.67
C ILE A 135 9.73 5.64 17.15
N VAL A 136 10.56 4.75 16.64
CA VAL A 136 12.01 4.74 16.91
C VAL A 136 12.72 5.65 15.91
N VAL A 137 13.32 6.73 16.39
CA VAL A 137 13.95 7.78 15.55
C VAL A 137 15.46 7.65 15.47
N ALA A 138 16.09 7.05 16.47
CA ALA A 138 17.55 6.90 16.55
C ALA A 138 17.91 5.83 17.57
N TYR A 139 19.22 5.58 17.70
CA TYR A 139 19.78 4.73 18.76
C TYR A 139 20.92 5.46 19.46
N THR A 140 21.13 5.11 20.75
CA THR A 140 22.33 5.49 21.49
C THR A 140 23.55 4.72 20.97
N ARG A 141 24.74 5.06 21.49
CA ARG A 141 25.98 4.33 21.18
C ARG A 141 25.89 2.84 21.57
N ASP A 142 25.20 2.55 22.67
CA ASP A 142 24.98 1.19 23.18
C ASP A 142 23.77 0.49 22.54
N ARG A 143 23.23 1.06 21.46
CA ARG A 143 22.10 0.56 20.68
C ARG A 143 20.76 0.57 21.42
N THR A 144 20.59 1.34 22.44
CA THR A 144 19.29 1.58 23.06
C THR A 144 18.43 2.42 22.11
N PRO A 145 17.21 2.00 21.75
CA PRO A 145 16.34 2.76 20.88
C PRO A 145 15.90 4.06 21.57
N ILE A 146 15.82 5.13 20.81
CA ILE A 146 15.27 6.44 21.21
C ILE A 146 13.98 6.64 20.42
N THR A 147 12.91 6.93 21.15
CA THR A 147 11.55 7.05 20.59
C THR A 147 11.12 8.51 20.45
N ALA A 148 10.03 8.73 19.72
CA ALA A 148 9.39 10.04 19.65
C ALA A 148 8.85 10.52 21.02
N ALA A 149 8.44 9.59 21.91
CA ALA A 149 8.05 9.90 23.27
C ALA A 149 9.23 10.38 24.13
N ASP A 150 10.44 9.84 23.95
CA ASP A 150 11.65 10.32 24.63
C ASP A 150 11.97 11.78 24.24
N LEU A 151 11.62 12.17 23.01
CA LEU A 151 11.69 13.56 22.52
C LEU A 151 10.47 14.41 22.93
N LYS A 152 9.46 13.82 23.57
CA LYS A 152 8.18 14.45 23.93
C LYS A 152 7.44 15.02 22.70
N ALA A 153 7.55 14.33 21.59
CA ALA A 153 7.04 14.80 20.30
C ALA A 153 5.58 14.38 20.03
N GLU A 154 5.12 13.28 20.61
CA GLU A 154 3.85 12.61 20.28
C GLU A 154 2.63 13.54 20.37
N GLY A 155 2.61 14.44 21.36
CA GLY A 155 1.52 15.40 21.55
C GLY A 155 1.43 16.41 20.40
N ALA A 156 2.59 16.97 19.98
CA ALA A 156 2.65 17.94 18.89
C ALA A 156 2.33 17.29 17.53
N LEU A 157 2.82 16.06 17.31
CA LEU A 157 2.49 15.29 16.09
C LEU A 157 1.00 15.00 16.02
N THR A 158 0.37 14.57 17.12
CA THR A 158 -1.07 14.33 17.20
C THR A 158 -1.87 15.59 16.92
N ALA A 159 -1.44 16.75 17.46
CA ALA A 159 -2.10 18.03 17.23
C ALA A 159 -2.11 18.41 15.73
N VAL A 160 -1.00 18.18 15.02
CA VAL A 160 -0.90 18.43 13.57
C VAL A 160 -1.84 17.50 12.78
N LEU A 161 -1.99 16.25 13.21
CA LEU A 161 -2.76 15.22 12.51
C LEU A 161 -4.23 15.15 12.92
N LYS A 162 -4.64 15.90 13.96
CA LYS A 162 -5.97 15.77 14.58
C LYS A 162 -7.12 15.88 13.57
N ASP A 163 -7.14 16.93 12.78
CA ASP A 163 -8.25 17.17 11.85
C ASP A 163 -8.17 16.25 10.63
N ALA A 164 -6.94 15.93 10.21
CA ALA A 164 -6.69 14.98 9.13
C ALA A 164 -7.19 13.55 9.45
N LEU A 165 -7.25 13.15 10.73
CA LEU A 165 -7.68 11.81 11.13
C LEU A 165 -9.16 11.52 10.85
N SER A 166 -9.97 12.53 10.56
CA SER A 166 -11.36 12.36 10.15
C SER A 166 -11.45 11.95 8.67
N PRO A 167 -12.05 10.78 8.34
CA PRO A 167 -12.23 10.39 6.95
C PRO A 167 -13.06 11.39 6.16
N ASN A 168 -12.72 11.58 4.89
CA ASN A 168 -13.45 12.46 4.00
C ASN A 168 -14.61 11.70 3.36
N LEU A 169 -15.83 12.14 3.61
CA LEU A 169 -17.03 11.60 2.97
C LEU A 169 -17.32 12.38 1.69
N VAL A 170 -17.27 11.69 0.59
CA VAL A 170 -17.54 12.18 -0.77
C VAL A 170 -18.55 11.24 -1.44
N GLN A 171 -18.67 11.31 -2.75
CA GLN A 171 -19.57 10.42 -3.50
C GLN A 171 -19.01 10.06 -4.87
N THR A 172 -19.53 8.99 -5.45
CA THR A 172 -19.33 8.67 -6.86
C THR A 172 -20.18 9.59 -7.74
N LEU A 173 -19.93 9.58 -9.07
CA LEU A 173 -20.78 10.28 -10.03
C LEU A 173 -22.26 9.89 -9.93
N GLU A 174 -22.56 8.66 -9.51
CA GLU A 174 -23.92 8.13 -9.36
C GLU A 174 -24.49 8.35 -7.94
N GLY A 175 -23.79 9.09 -7.08
CA GLY A 175 -24.25 9.44 -5.75
C GLY A 175 -24.04 8.39 -4.68
N THR A 176 -23.27 7.31 -4.94
CA THR A 176 -22.90 6.35 -3.92
C THR A 176 -21.90 6.99 -2.95
N PRO A 177 -22.14 6.94 -1.62
CA PRO A 177 -21.21 7.47 -0.65
C PRO A 177 -19.84 6.80 -0.74
N ALA A 178 -18.77 7.58 -0.66
CA ALA A 178 -17.40 7.08 -0.66
C ALA A 178 -16.57 7.78 0.43
N PHE A 179 -15.74 7.00 1.14
CA PHE A 179 -14.73 7.54 2.06
C PHE A 179 -13.37 7.55 1.40
N VAL A 180 -12.72 8.71 1.40
CA VAL A 180 -11.32 8.86 0.95
C VAL A 180 -10.46 9.17 2.18
N HIS A 181 -9.51 8.31 2.52
CA HIS A 181 -8.70 8.49 3.72
C HIS A 181 -7.39 7.70 3.68
N GLY A 182 -6.25 8.40 3.72
CA GLY A 182 -4.91 7.85 3.66
C GLY A 182 -4.49 7.36 2.27
N GLY A 183 -3.23 6.99 2.12
CA GLY A 183 -2.67 6.57 0.84
C GLY A 183 -1.32 5.85 0.96
N PRO A 184 -1.17 4.81 1.82
CA PRO A 184 0.08 4.09 1.94
C PRO A 184 0.32 3.23 0.71
N PHE A 185 1.54 3.23 0.14
CA PHE A 185 1.87 2.39 -1.00
C PHE A 185 2.00 0.91 -0.61
N ALA A 186 1.35 0.01 -1.38
CA ALA A 186 1.34 -1.43 -1.09
C ALA A 186 2.68 -2.13 -1.36
N ASN A 187 3.59 -1.54 -2.13
CA ASN A 187 4.92 -2.11 -2.38
C ASN A 187 5.96 -1.75 -1.31
N ILE A 188 5.66 -0.82 -0.40
CA ILE A 188 6.57 -0.36 0.67
C ILE A 188 5.87 -0.23 2.04
N ALA A 189 4.54 -0.22 2.08
CA ALA A 189 3.70 -0.17 3.27
C ALA A 189 2.52 -1.13 3.09
N HIS A 190 1.45 -1.00 3.90
CA HIS A 190 0.35 -1.97 3.88
C HIS A 190 -0.70 -1.73 2.77
N GLY A 191 -0.66 -0.59 2.06
CA GLY A 191 -1.40 -0.40 0.82
C GLY A 191 -2.93 -0.38 0.92
N CYS A 192 -3.47 0.02 2.07
CA CYS A 192 -4.91 0.02 2.32
C CYS A 192 -5.34 1.35 2.95
N ASN A 193 -6.60 1.74 2.75
CA ASN A 193 -7.18 2.88 3.43
C ASN A 193 -7.24 2.68 4.96
N SER A 194 -7.68 3.70 5.70
CA SER A 194 -7.65 3.68 7.15
C SER A 194 -8.63 2.68 7.78
N VAL A 195 -8.27 2.21 8.97
CA VAL A 195 -9.15 1.41 9.84
C VAL A 195 -10.39 2.20 10.23
N ILE A 196 -10.22 3.51 10.54
CA ILE A 196 -11.34 4.39 10.92
C ILE A 196 -12.38 4.46 9.80
N ALA A 197 -11.96 4.69 8.54
CA ALA A 197 -12.86 4.75 7.40
C ALA A 197 -13.60 3.42 7.18
N THR A 198 -12.87 2.29 7.22
CA THR A 198 -13.47 0.96 7.08
C THR A 198 -14.48 0.67 8.18
N THR A 199 -14.12 0.96 9.43
CA THR A 199 -15.02 0.72 10.57
C THR A 199 -16.25 1.63 10.55
N ALA A 200 -16.09 2.89 10.11
CA ALA A 200 -17.22 3.80 9.92
C ALA A 200 -18.16 3.27 8.83
N GLY A 201 -17.64 2.85 7.69
CA GLY A 201 -18.43 2.28 6.61
C GLY A 201 -19.21 1.04 7.06
N LEU A 202 -18.57 0.10 7.76
CA LEU A 202 -19.20 -1.11 8.29
C LEU A 202 -20.35 -0.83 9.29
N ARG A 203 -20.38 0.37 9.89
CA ARG A 203 -21.50 0.80 10.78
C ARG A 203 -22.60 1.54 10.05
N MET A 204 -22.34 2.02 8.84
CA MET A 204 -23.24 2.94 8.12
C MET A 204 -23.87 2.32 6.87
N ALA A 205 -23.34 1.20 6.38
CA ALA A 205 -23.78 0.57 5.15
C ALA A 205 -23.94 -0.94 5.30
N ASP A 206 -24.83 -1.53 4.50
CA ASP A 206 -25.05 -2.98 4.45
C ASP A 206 -23.85 -3.69 3.79
N TYR A 207 -23.27 -3.06 2.77
CA TYR A 207 -22.08 -3.53 2.08
C TYR A 207 -21.02 -2.44 2.04
N VAL A 208 -19.77 -2.82 2.29
CA VAL A 208 -18.61 -1.95 2.22
C VAL A 208 -17.59 -2.55 1.27
N VAL A 209 -17.28 -1.81 0.22
CA VAL A 209 -16.22 -2.17 -0.73
C VAL A 209 -14.98 -1.36 -0.40
N THR A 210 -13.86 -2.02 -0.19
CA THR A 210 -12.56 -1.37 0.07
C THR A 210 -11.51 -1.94 -0.87
N GLU A 211 -10.52 -1.14 -1.20
CA GLU A 211 -9.42 -1.57 -2.04
C GLU A 211 -8.21 -2.08 -1.26
N ALA A 212 -7.39 -2.86 -1.93
CA ALA A 212 -6.05 -3.23 -1.51
C ALA A 212 -5.11 -3.01 -2.71
N GLY A 213 -4.13 -2.12 -2.56
CA GLY A 213 -3.33 -1.59 -3.66
C GLY A 213 -2.44 -2.60 -4.36
N PHE A 214 -2.19 -2.41 -5.65
CA PHE A 214 -1.40 -3.27 -6.52
C PHE A 214 -1.96 -4.69 -6.69
N GLY A 215 -1.12 -5.66 -7.07
CA GLY A 215 -1.51 -7.06 -7.17
C GLY A 215 -1.88 -7.66 -5.81
N ALA A 216 -2.73 -8.68 -5.82
CA ALA A 216 -3.21 -9.33 -4.60
C ALA A 216 -2.10 -9.96 -3.76
N ASP A 217 -0.96 -10.27 -4.36
CA ASP A 217 0.24 -10.73 -3.66
C ASP A 217 0.85 -9.68 -2.72
N LEU A 218 0.64 -8.39 -3.00
CA LEU A 218 1.05 -7.28 -2.15
C LEU A 218 -0.13 -6.71 -1.36
N GLY A 219 -1.19 -6.30 -2.07
CA GLY A 219 -2.31 -5.61 -1.45
C GLY A 219 -3.17 -6.50 -0.58
N ALA A 220 -3.69 -7.62 -1.10
CA ALA A 220 -4.55 -8.51 -0.33
C ALA A 220 -3.79 -9.20 0.80
N GLU A 221 -2.52 -9.58 0.58
CA GLU A 221 -1.66 -10.14 1.63
C GLU A 221 -1.59 -9.18 2.82
N LYS A 222 -1.23 -7.92 2.60
CA LYS A 222 -1.09 -6.94 3.68
C LYS A 222 -2.42 -6.46 4.26
N PHE A 223 -3.46 -6.41 3.43
CA PHE A 223 -4.81 -6.15 3.93
C PHE A 223 -5.20 -7.18 4.98
N ILE A 224 -4.95 -8.46 4.72
CA ILE A 224 -5.32 -9.55 5.64
C ILE A 224 -4.29 -9.67 6.77
N ASP A 225 -3.01 -9.88 6.45
CA ASP A 225 -1.97 -10.17 7.44
C ASP A 225 -1.57 -8.97 8.31
N ILE A 226 -1.87 -7.72 7.89
CA ILE A 226 -1.59 -6.52 8.70
C ILE A 226 -2.90 -5.85 9.14
N LYS A 227 -3.73 -5.36 8.21
CA LYS A 227 -4.89 -4.54 8.56
C LYS A 227 -5.99 -5.35 9.25
N CYS A 228 -6.42 -6.47 8.68
CA CYS A 228 -7.43 -7.32 9.29
C CYS A 228 -6.98 -7.87 10.64
N ARG A 229 -5.71 -8.30 10.73
CA ARG A 229 -5.11 -8.77 11.98
C ARG A 229 -5.13 -7.70 13.07
N SER A 230 -4.74 -6.48 12.76
CA SER A 230 -4.66 -5.39 13.76
C SER A 230 -6.02 -4.81 14.14
N ALA A 231 -6.96 -4.77 13.19
CA ALA A 231 -8.27 -4.14 13.38
C ALA A 231 -9.38 -5.13 13.80
N GLY A 232 -9.12 -6.44 13.77
CA GLY A 232 -10.11 -7.46 14.10
C GLY A 232 -11.29 -7.51 13.11
N ILE A 233 -11.04 -7.22 11.83
CA ILE A 233 -12.03 -7.24 10.74
C ILE A 233 -11.71 -8.36 9.75
N ARG A 234 -12.68 -8.69 8.89
CA ARG A 234 -12.53 -9.70 7.85
C ARG A 234 -13.29 -9.32 6.57
N PRO A 235 -12.79 -9.67 5.38
CA PRO A 235 -13.56 -9.60 4.17
C PRO A 235 -14.51 -10.82 4.06
N SER A 236 -15.75 -10.62 3.63
CA SER A 236 -16.69 -11.70 3.31
C SER A 236 -16.45 -12.25 1.90
N ALA A 237 -15.98 -11.40 0.99
CA ALA A 237 -15.63 -11.77 -0.38
C ALA A 237 -14.49 -10.89 -0.89
N ALA A 238 -13.80 -11.32 -1.93
CA ALA A 238 -12.80 -10.55 -2.65
C ALA A 238 -13.15 -10.47 -4.14
N VAL A 239 -13.08 -9.26 -4.69
CA VAL A 239 -13.09 -9.05 -6.14
C VAL A 239 -11.66 -8.97 -6.63
N LEU A 240 -11.25 -9.94 -7.44
CA LEU A 240 -9.96 -9.94 -8.10
C LEU A 240 -10.12 -9.31 -9.49
N VAL A 241 -9.63 -8.08 -9.62
CA VAL A 241 -9.69 -7.35 -10.89
C VAL A 241 -8.61 -7.89 -11.83
N ALA A 242 -9.02 -8.39 -12.98
CA ALA A 242 -8.15 -8.82 -14.07
C ALA A 242 -8.33 -7.90 -15.28
N THR A 243 -7.27 -7.69 -16.06
CA THR A 243 -7.35 -7.06 -17.37
C THR A 243 -6.70 -7.97 -18.42
N ILE A 244 -7.33 -8.08 -19.57
CA ILE A 244 -6.80 -8.87 -20.69
C ILE A 244 -5.39 -8.41 -21.07
N ARG A 245 -5.14 -7.08 -21.06
CA ARG A 245 -3.82 -6.51 -21.32
C ARG A 245 -2.76 -6.98 -20.33
N ALA A 246 -3.08 -7.00 -19.02
CA ALA A 246 -2.15 -7.46 -18.00
C ALA A 246 -1.84 -8.96 -18.17
N LEU A 247 -2.85 -9.78 -18.47
CA LEU A 247 -2.65 -11.20 -18.71
C LEU A 247 -1.78 -11.45 -19.97
N LYS A 248 -2.05 -10.76 -21.08
CA LYS A 248 -1.18 -10.83 -22.27
C LYS A 248 0.27 -10.40 -21.97
N PHE A 249 0.44 -9.34 -21.17
CA PHE A 249 1.77 -8.90 -20.76
C PHE A 249 2.49 -9.96 -19.91
N HIS A 250 1.77 -10.64 -19.02
CA HIS A 250 2.31 -11.77 -18.26
C HIS A 250 2.57 -13.01 -19.14
N GLY A 251 1.90 -13.13 -20.26
CA GLY A 251 2.16 -14.14 -21.30
C GLY A 251 3.25 -13.74 -22.29
N GLY A 252 3.98 -12.63 -22.05
CA GLY A 252 5.17 -12.25 -22.82
C GLY A 252 4.94 -11.25 -23.96
N VAL A 253 3.74 -10.70 -24.12
CA VAL A 253 3.49 -9.64 -25.12
C VAL A 253 4.17 -8.34 -24.72
N ALA A 254 4.82 -7.67 -25.68
CA ALA A 254 5.41 -6.35 -25.48
C ALA A 254 4.33 -5.28 -25.23
N ARG A 255 4.68 -4.21 -24.52
CA ARG A 255 3.70 -3.18 -24.12
C ARG A 255 3.02 -2.48 -25.29
N GLU A 256 3.76 -2.26 -26.35
CA GLU A 256 3.29 -1.65 -27.61
C GLU A 256 2.28 -2.51 -28.37
N ASP A 257 2.28 -3.83 -28.16
CA ASP A 257 1.44 -4.80 -28.88
C ASP A 257 0.20 -5.28 -28.07
N LEU A 258 0.02 -4.78 -26.85
CA LEU A 258 -1.05 -5.23 -25.94
C LEU A 258 -2.48 -4.98 -26.45
N THR A 259 -2.65 -4.10 -27.44
CA THR A 259 -3.95 -3.81 -28.03
C THR A 259 -4.37 -4.78 -29.13
N ALA A 260 -3.44 -5.58 -29.65
CA ALA A 260 -3.73 -6.63 -30.64
C ALA A 260 -4.23 -7.91 -29.94
N GLU A 261 -5.15 -8.62 -30.58
CA GLU A 261 -5.61 -9.94 -30.10
C GLU A 261 -4.45 -10.95 -30.07
N ASN A 262 -4.32 -11.66 -28.95
CA ASN A 262 -3.32 -12.70 -28.77
C ASN A 262 -3.79 -13.77 -27.77
N LEU A 263 -4.53 -14.75 -28.24
CA LEU A 263 -5.12 -15.80 -27.40
C LEU A 263 -4.06 -16.73 -26.80
N ASP A 264 -2.96 -16.99 -27.49
CA ASP A 264 -1.91 -17.88 -26.99
C ASP A 264 -1.16 -17.23 -25.82
N ALA A 265 -0.74 -15.97 -25.96
CA ALA A 265 -0.12 -15.23 -24.86
C ALA A 265 -1.11 -15.04 -23.69
N LEU A 266 -2.40 -14.84 -23.98
CA LEU A 266 -3.42 -14.76 -22.95
C LEU A 266 -3.51 -16.05 -22.13
N LYS A 267 -3.46 -17.23 -22.78
CA LYS A 267 -3.43 -18.55 -22.11
C LYS A 267 -2.21 -18.70 -21.20
N GLU A 268 -1.04 -18.34 -21.69
CA GLU A 268 0.19 -18.38 -20.90
C GLU A 268 0.12 -17.46 -19.67
N GLY A 269 -0.45 -16.27 -19.86
CA GLY A 269 -0.58 -15.27 -18.80
C GLY A 269 -1.60 -15.62 -17.72
N MET A 270 -2.54 -16.53 -17.97
CA MET A 270 -3.54 -16.97 -16.98
C MET A 270 -2.92 -17.61 -15.73
N ALA A 271 -1.72 -18.16 -15.83
CA ALA A 271 -0.99 -18.66 -14.66
C ALA A 271 -0.79 -17.58 -13.56
N ASN A 272 -0.72 -16.30 -13.96
CA ASN A 272 -0.68 -15.19 -13.01
C ASN A 272 -2.01 -15.05 -12.26
N LEU A 273 -3.12 -15.06 -12.97
CA LEU A 273 -4.47 -14.99 -12.40
C LEU A 273 -4.74 -16.20 -11.49
N ASP A 274 -4.37 -17.40 -11.91
CA ASP A 274 -4.52 -18.63 -11.13
C ASP A 274 -3.84 -18.55 -9.76
N ARG A 275 -2.64 -17.99 -9.72
CA ARG A 275 -1.92 -17.83 -8.46
C ARG A 275 -2.60 -16.82 -7.55
N HIS A 276 -3.07 -15.70 -8.06
CA HIS A 276 -3.81 -14.72 -7.26
C HIS A 276 -5.10 -15.31 -6.70
N ILE A 277 -5.87 -16.05 -7.52
CA ILE A 277 -7.08 -16.75 -7.08
C ILE A 277 -6.76 -17.74 -5.95
N LYS A 278 -5.75 -18.59 -6.15
CA LYS A 278 -5.33 -19.59 -5.15
C LYS A 278 -4.87 -18.93 -3.87
N ASN A 279 -4.10 -17.84 -3.96
CA ASN A 279 -3.64 -17.13 -2.77
C ASN A 279 -4.82 -16.63 -1.92
N ILE A 280 -5.80 -15.97 -2.52
CA ILE A 280 -6.95 -15.44 -1.79
C ILE A 280 -7.82 -16.56 -1.24
N ARG A 281 -8.15 -17.54 -2.08
CA ARG A 281 -9.06 -18.64 -1.70
C ARG A 281 -8.41 -19.65 -0.76
N ASP A 282 -7.21 -20.11 -1.09
CA ASP A 282 -6.62 -21.28 -0.43
C ASP A 282 -5.75 -20.86 0.78
N ASN A 283 -5.02 -19.73 0.71
CA ASN A 283 -4.19 -19.26 1.83
C ASN A 283 -4.99 -18.43 2.85
N TYR A 284 -5.97 -17.65 2.39
CA TYR A 284 -6.73 -16.73 3.24
C TYR A 284 -8.18 -17.17 3.49
N GLY A 285 -8.67 -18.18 2.76
CA GLY A 285 -10.03 -18.70 2.95
C GLY A 285 -11.13 -17.70 2.56
N VAL A 286 -10.82 -16.73 1.70
CA VAL A 286 -11.78 -15.71 1.26
C VAL A 286 -12.40 -16.11 -0.08
N PRO A 287 -13.73 -16.16 -0.21
CA PRO A 287 -14.40 -16.37 -1.50
C PRO A 287 -13.98 -15.32 -2.54
N VAL A 288 -13.76 -15.74 -3.79
CA VAL A 288 -13.25 -14.87 -4.86
C VAL A 288 -14.23 -14.82 -6.02
N VAL A 289 -14.47 -13.60 -6.50
CA VAL A 289 -15.07 -13.32 -7.83
C VAL A 289 -14.02 -12.63 -8.69
N VAL A 290 -13.90 -13.02 -9.95
CA VAL A 290 -13.03 -12.33 -10.91
C VAL A 290 -13.85 -11.28 -11.67
N GLY A 291 -13.42 -10.01 -11.60
CA GLY A 291 -13.95 -8.92 -12.42
C GLY A 291 -13.01 -8.66 -13.60
N ILE A 292 -13.42 -8.91 -14.82
CA ILE A 292 -12.64 -8.56 -16.01
C ILE A 292 -12.91 -7.10 -16.34
N ASN A 293 -11.96 -6.21 -16.03
CA ASN A 293 -12.06 -4.80 -16.41
C ASN A 293 -11.80 -4.66 -17.91
N GLN A 294 -12.89 -4.47 -18.66
CA GLN A 294 -12.91 -4.46 -20.12
C GLN A 294 -12.39 -3.15 -20.70
N PHE A 295 -11.47 -3.24 -21.62
CA PHE A 295 -11.04 -2.13 -22.46
C PHE A 295 -11.66 -2.22 -23.86
N ILE A 296 -11.80 -1.08 -24.54
CA ILE A 296 -12.39 -0.98 -25.88
C ILE A 296 -11.67 -1.81 -26.95
N THR A 297 -10.42 -2.16 -26.71
CA THR A 297 -9.58 -2.96 -27.61
C THR A 297 -9.64 -4.46 -27.33
N ASP A 298 -10.27 -4.87 -26.23
CA ASP A 298 -10.38 -6.27 -25.87
C ASP A 298 -11.40 -6.97 -26.79
N THR A 299 -11.04 -8.12 -27.33
CA THR A 299 -11.93 -8.87 -28.23
C THR A 299 -12.86 -9.80 -27.43
N GLN A 300 -14.00 -10.16 -28.05
CA GLN A 300 -14.92 -11.10 -27.41
C GLN A 300 -14.26 -12.48 -27.21
N ALA A 301 -13.41 -12.91 -28.14
CA ALA A 301 -12.71 -14.18 -28.04
C ALA A 301 -11.73 -14.21 -26.84
N GLU A 302 -11.03 -13.08 -26.55
CA GLU A 302 -10.18 -12.95 -25.41
C GLU A 302 -10.99 -12.96 -24.09
N ALA A 303 -12.11 -12.24 -24.04
CA ALA A 303 -12.99 -12.23 -22.88
C ALA A 303 -13.57 -13.62 -22.58
N ASP A 304 -14.10 -14.29 -23.60
CA ASP A 304 -14.67 -15.64 -23.49
C ASP A 304 -13.62 -16.64 -22.97
N LEU A 305 -12.38 -16.55 -23.45
CA LEU A 305 -11.29 -17.41 -23.01
C LEU A 305 -11.00 -17.27 -21.52
N VAL A 306 -10.96 -16.04 -20.97
CA VAL A 306 -10.77 -15.80 -19.54
C VAL A 306 -11.97 -16.30 -18.74
N ILE A 307 -13.20 -16.07 -19.23
CA ILE A 307 -14.43 -16.52 -18.59
C ILE A 307 -14.47 -18.06 -18.49
N GLU A 308 -14.19 -18.76 -19.59
CA GLU A 308 -14.15 -20.22 -19.59
C GLU A 308 -13.09 -20.77 -18.64
N HIS A 309 -11.92 -20.15 -18.62
CA HIS A 309 -10.84 -20.53 -17.70
C HIS A 309 -11.23 -20.38 -16.24
N CYS A 310 -11.79 -19.25 -15.83
CA CYS A 310 -12.26 -19.02 -14.46
C CYS A 310 -13.37 -20.00 -14.06
N LYS A 311 -14.32 -20.27 -14.95
CA LYS A 311 -15.37 -21.27 -14.74
C LYS A 311 -14.79 -22.68 -14.54
N ALA A 312 -13.77 -23.06 -15.31
CA ALA A 312 -13.08 -24.34 -15.14
C ALA A 312 -12.36 -24.45 -13.79
N MET A 313 -11.92 -23.34 -13.20
CA MET A 313 -11.38 -23.27 -11.83
C MET A 313 -12.46 -23.24 -10.74
N GLY A 314 -13.75 -23.24 -11.09
CA GLY A 314 -14.86 -23.12 -10.15
C GLY A 314 -14.98 -21.72 -9.53
N VAL A 315 -14.53 -20.67 -10.22
CA VAL A 315 -14.57 -19.28 -9.76
C VAL A 315 -15.58 -18.49 -10.58
N GLN A 316 -16.43 -17.72 -9.91
CA GLN A 316 -17.35 -16.81 -10.56
C GLN A 316 -16.58 -15.68 -11.25
N VAL A 317 -17.06 -15.26 -12.42
CA VAL A 317 -16.40 -14.24 -13.23
C VAL A 317 -17.44 -13.39 -13.95
N ALA A 318 -17.26 -12.07 -13.93
CA ALA A 318 -18.08 -11.13 -14.67
C ALA A 318 -17.20 -10.20 -15.52
N LEU A 319 -17.72 -9.85 -16.71
CA LEU A 319 -17.16 -8.78 -17.52
C LEU A 319 -17.66 -7.45 -16.97
N SER A 320 -16.77 -6.50 -16.74
CA SER A 320 -17.10 -5.19 -16.19
C SER A 320 -16.72 -4.07 -17.15
N SER A 321 -17.73 -3.35 -17.64
CA SER A 321 -17.60 -2.21 -18.54
C SER A 321 -17.88 -0.87 -17.86
N HIS A 322 -17.65 -0.80 -16.55
CA HIS A 322 -17.98 0.35 -15.71
C HIS A 322 -17.32 1.66 -16.14
N TRP A 323 -16.15 1.60 -16.78
CA TRP A 323 -15.50 2.81 -17.30
C TRP A 323 -16.39 3.57 -18.31
N ALA A 324 -17.06 2.82 -19.21
CA ALA A 324 -17.91 3.39 -20.24
C ALA A 324 -19.39 3.52 -19.81
N ASN A 325 -19.86 2.64 -18.94
CA ASN A 325 -21.29 2.47 -18.62
C ASN A 325 -21.64 2.73 -17.15
N GLY A 326 -20.70 3.22 -16.34
CA GLY A 326 -20.94 3.46 -14.91
C GLY A 326 -21.34 2.19 -14.16
N GLY A 327 -22.17 2.33 -13.15
CA GLY A 327 -22.67 1.22 -12.32
C GLY A 327 -23.41 0.15 -13.12
N ALA A 328 -24.12 0.52 -14.17
CA ALA A 328 -24.80 -0.44 -15.06
C ALA A 328 -23.82 -1.43 -15.69
N GLY A 329 -22.57 -1.01 -15.95
CA GLY A 329 -21.52 -1.86 -16.49
C GLY A 329 -20.89 -2.83 -15.47
N ALA A 330 -21.28 -2.78 -14.19
CA ALA A 330 -20.77 -3.64 -13.11
C ALA A 330 -21.87 -4.43 -12.39
N THR A 331 -23.11 -4.41 -12.86
CA THR A 331 -24.27 -5.02 -12.18
C THR A 331 -24.06 -6.51 -11.92
N ASP A 332 -23.68 -7.29 -12.93
CA ASP A 332 -23.46 -8.74 -12.78
C ASP A 332 -22.37 -9.04 -11.73
N LEU A 333 -21.29 -8.25 -11.74
CA LEU A 333 -20.22 -8.38 -10.75
C LEU A 333 -20.75 -8.08 -9.34
N ALA A 334 -21.54 -7.01 -9.19
CA ALA A 334 -22.11 -6.62 -7.91
C ALA A 334 -23.08 -7.68 -7.36
N GLU A 335 -23.93 -8.27 -8.20
CA GLU A 335 -24.84 -9.36 -7.82
C GLU A 335 -24.08 -10.60 -7.32
N MET A 336 -22.99 -10.98 -8.01
CA MET A 336 -22.14 -12.08 -7.55
C MET A 336 -21.51 -11.81 -6.19
N VAL A 337 -21.04 -10.57 -5.94
CA VAL A 337 -20.45 -10.16 -4.65
C VAL A 337 -21.52 -10.19 -3.55
N VAL A 338 -22.71 -9.66 -3.82
CA VAL A 338 -23.84 -9.67 -2.87
C VAL A 338 -24.18 -11.11 -2.47
N LEU A 339 -24.31 -12.01 -3.44
CA LEU A 339 -24.61 -13.42 -3.17
C LEU A 339 -23.54 -14.08 -2.28
N LEU A 340 -22.26 -13.78 -2.48
CA LEU A 340 -21.19 -14.31 -1.63
C LEU A 340 -21.23 -13.71 -0.22
N CYS A 341 -21.48 -12.40 -0.12
CA CYS A 341 -21.56 -11.73 1.17
C CYS A 341 -22.78 -12.20 1.98
N ASP A 342 -23.94 -12.38 1.35
CA ASP A 342 -25.17 -12.83 1.99
C ASP A 342 -25.11 -14.32 2.40
N ALA A 343 -24.31 -15.11 1.73
CA ALA A 343 -24.03 -16.49 2.11
C ALA A 343 -23.06 -16.63 3.30
N ASP A 344 -22.36 -15.56 3.66
CA ASP A 344 -21.43 -15.52 4.77
C ASP A 344 -22.15 -15.11 6.07
N GLU A 345 -22.51 -16.10 6.87
CA GLU A 345 -23.19 -15.88 8.15
C GLU A 345 -22.26 -15.28 9.25
N THR A 346 -20.96 -15.15 8.98
CA THR A 346 -20.02 -14.65 9.96
C THR A 346 -20.06 -13.13 10.02
N PRO A 347 -20.21 -12.48 11.19
CA PRO A 347 -20.22 -11.03 11.29
C PRO A 347 -18.96 -10.39 10.70
N ALA A 348 -19.10 -9.31 9.95
CA ALA A 348 -17.98 -8.60 9.32
C ALA A 348 -16.94 -8.05 10.31
N ASN A 349 -17.35 -7.82 11.57
CA ASN A 349 -16.50 -7.42 12.68
C ASN A 349 -15.92 -8.60 13.47
N ALA A 350 -16.13 -9.84 13.02
CA ALA A 350 -15.42 -10.98 13.60
C ALA A 350 -13.97 -10.99 13.12
N PRO A 351 -13.04 -11.45 13.96
CA PRO A 351 -11.65 -11.57 13.55
C PRO A 351 -11.48 -12.54 12.37
N HIS A 352 -10.62 -12.19 11.42
CA HIS A 352 -10.22 -13.10 10.37
C HIS A 352 -9.48 -14.30 10.96
N GLN A 353 -9.72 -15.51 10.43
CA GLN A 353 -9.21 -16.76 11.01
C GLN A 353 -8.00 -17.34 10.24
N SER A 354 -7.87 -17.02 8.95
CA SER A 354 -6.85 -17.62 8.08
C SER A 354 -5.77 -16.59 7.74
N PHE A 355 -4.62 -16.74 8.38
CA PHE A 355 -3.43 -15.95 8.12
C PHE A 355 -2.32 -16.83 7.54
N VAL A 356 -1.44 -16.24 6.74
CA VAL A 356 -0.32 -16.99 6.14
C VAL A 356 0.65 -17.52 7.20
N TYR A 357 0.75 -16.81 8.32
CA TYR A 357 1.57 -17.22 9.47
C TYR A 357 0.89 -16.90 10.80
N PRO A 358 1.16 -17.67 11.89
CA PRO A 358 0.69 -17.35 13.23
C PRO A 358 1.52 -16.23 13.88
N ASP A 359 0.95 -15.52 14.86
CA ASP A 359 1.65 -14.47 15.60
C ASP A 359 2.90 -14.97 16.34
N SER A 360 2.86 -16.24 16.79
CA SER A 360 3.95 -16.90 17.52
C SER A 360 5.17 -17.25 16.65
N ALA A 361 5.06 -17.20 15.32
CA ALA A 361 6.19 -17.45 14.44
C ALA A 361 7.27 -16.38 14.61
N SER A 362 8.54 -16.75 14.47
CA SER A 362 9.64 -15.80 14.42
C SER A 362 9.53 -14.90 13.19
N LEU A 363 10.19 -13.74 13.21
CA LEU A 363 10.20 -12.83 12.07
C LEU A 363 10.71 -13.52 10.80
N TRP A 364 11.70 -14.38 10.92
CA TRP A 364 12.22 -15.15 9.77
C TRP A 364 11.18 -16.13 9.22
N GLU A 365 10.53 -16.92 10.06
CA GLU A 365 9.48 -17.86 9.66
C GLU A 365 8.27 -17.15 9.02
N LYS A 366 7.93 -15.96 9.48
CA LYS A 366 6.89 -15.12 8.85
C LYS A 366 7.28 -14.75 7.43
N VAL A 367 8.52 -14.32 7.21
CA VAL A 367 9.03 -14.00 5.86
C VAL A 367 9.02 -15.23 4.97
N GLU A 368 9.51 -16.39 5.46
CA GLU A 368 9.49 -17.65 4.72
C GLU A 368 8.07 -18.08 4.35
N ALA A 369 7.12 -17.92 5.26
CA ALA A 369 5.72 -18.25 5.01
C ALA A 369 5.12 -17.43 3.86
N VAL A 370 5.31 -16.11 3.84
CA VAL A 370 4.82 -15.26 2.75
C VAL A 370 5.58 -15.57 1.45
N ALA A 371 6.90 -15.68 1.51
CA ALA A 371 7.72 -15.97 0.35
C ALA A 371 7.34 -17.27 -0.36
N THR A 372 7.13 -18.34 0.42
CA THR A 372 6.84 -19.66 -0.13
C THR A 372 5.37 -19.82 -0.52
N LYS A 373 4.44 -19.47 0.36
CA LYS A 373 3.00 -19.68 0.13
C LYS A 373 2.39 -18.68 -0.85
N VAL A 374 2.76 -17.40 -0.74
CA VAL A 374 2.16 -16.32 -1.56
C VAL A 374 2.96 -16.10 -2.84
N TYR A 375 4.29 -16.01 -2.73
CA TYR A 375 5.12 -15.67 -3.90
C TYR A 375 5.65 -16.88 -4.67
N GLY A 376 5.62 -18.09 -4.07
CA GLY A 376 6.11 -19.30 -4.71
C GLY A 376 7.64 -19.40 -4.76
N ALA A 377 8.34 -18.69 -3.87
CA ALA A 377 9.78 -18.84 -3.71
C ALA A 377 10.12 -20.23 -3.14
N SER A 378 11.29 -20.75 -3.50
CA SER A 378 11.82 -22.00 -2.91
C SER A 378 12.60 -21.75 -1.62
N GLU A 379 13.17 -20.55 -1.47
CA GLU A 379 13.99 -20.19 -0.33
C GLU A 379 14.03 -18.68 -0.10
N VAL A 380 14.37 -18.31 1.13
CA VAL A 380 14.66 -16.94 1.53
C VAL A 380 16.14 -16.83 1.90
N THR A 381 16.83 -15.85 1.35
CA THR A 381 18.23 -15.57 1.67
C THR A 381 18.40 -14.20 2.29
N ALA A 382 19.45 -14.02 3.07
CA ALA A 382 19.85 -12.74 3.64
C ALA A 382 21.33 -12.76 4.03
N ASN A 383 21.96 -11.61 3.94
CA ASN A 383 23.32 -11.44 4.44
C ASN A 383 23.39 -11.43 5.98
N ALA A 384 24.59 -11.54 6.54
CA ALA A 384 24.79 -11.60 7.99
C ALA A 384 24.24 -10.38 8.74
N LYS A 385 24.30 -9.17 8.15
CA LYS A 385 23.78 -7.92 8.76
C LYS A 385 22.27 -8.00 8.95
N VAL A 386 21.54 -8.45 7.94
CA VAL A 386 20.07 -8.62 7.99
C VAL A 386 19.68 -9.68 9.02
N ARG A 387 20.36 -10.84 9.01
CA ARG A 387 20.10 -11.90 10.01
C ARG A 387 20.35 -11.41 11.44
N THR A 388 21.43 -10.68 11.66
CA THR A 388 21.71 -10.04 12.95
C THR A 388 20.61 -9.07 13.34
N ARG A 389 20.14 -8.23 12.41
CA ARG A 389 19.07 -7.26 12.70
C ARG A 389 17.75 -7.92 13.07
N LEU A 390 17.34 -8.98 12.36
CA LEU A 390 16.15 -9.75 12.71
C LEU A 390 16.24 -10.35 14.11
N LYS A 391 17.43 -10.85 14.48
CA LYS A 391 17.67 -11.36 15.83
C LYS A 391 17.62 -10.25 16.88
N GLU A 392 18.25 -9.08 16.64
CA GLU A 392 18.19 -7.92 17.52
C GLU A 392 16.73 -7.50 17.76
N LEU A 393 15.90 -7.43 16.70
CA LEU A 393 14.48 -7.11 16.82
C LEU A 393 13.71 -8.14 17.66
N ALA A 394 14.05 -9.41 17.54
CA ALA A 394 13.46 -10.47 18.35
C ALA A 394 13.87 -10.32 19.83
N ASP A 395 15.14 -10.06 20.09
CA ASP A 395 15.68 -9.86 21.46
C ASP A 395 15.10 -8.56 22.10
N GLU A 396 14.79 -7.54 21.29
CA GLU A 396 14.09 -6.31 21.69
C GLU A 396 12.57 -6.52 21.94
N GLY A 397 12.03 -7.73 21.69
CA GLY A 397 10.63 -8.09 21.96
C GLY A 397 9.67 -7.90 20.78
N TYR A 398 10.15 -7.62 19.58
CA TYR A 398 9.34 -7.33 18.40
C TYR A 398 9.00 -8.57 17.54
N SER A 399 9.28 -9.78 18.01
CA SER A 399 8.97 -11.04 17.26
C SER A 399 7.49 -11.19 16.94
N HIS A 400 6.60 -10.65 17.78
CA HIS A 400 5.15 -10.76 17.61
C HIS A 400 4.61 -9.92 16.44
N LEU A 401 5.35 -8.88 16.02
CA LEU A 401 4.90 -8.00 14.95
C LEU A 401 4.72 -8.73 13.62
N PRO A 402 3.68 -8.41 12.83
CA PRO A 402 3.58 -8.85 11.45
C PRO A 402 4.70 -8.26 10.60
N ILE A 403 4.92 -8.86 9.44
CA ILE A 403 5.89 -8.39 8.45
C ILE A 403 5.18 -7.66 7.31
N CYS A 404 5.86 -6.68 6.74
CA CYS A 404 5.45 -5.95 5.56
C CYS A 404 6.54 -6.11 4.48
N ILE A 405 6.34 -7.03 3.54
CA ILE A 405 7.34 -7.26 2.49
C ILE A 405 7.26 -6.15 1.45
N ALA A 406 8.37 -5.47 1.25
CA ALA A 406 8.57 -4.45 0.25
C ALA A 406 9.34 -5.04 -0.94
N LYS A 407 8.67 -5.16 -2.09
CA LYS A 407 9.23 -5.70 -3.33
C LYS A 407 8.61 -5.06 -4.56
N THR A 408 9.10 -5.42 -5.74
CA THR A 408 8.50 -4.98 -7.01
C THR A 408 7.04 -5.42 -7.12
N GLN A 409 6.20 -4.55 -7.66
CA GLN A 409 4.79 -4.85 -7.97
C GLN A 409 4.59 -5.56 -9.32
N TYR A 410 5.66 -5.79 -10.09
CA TYR A 410 5.55 -6.33 -11.45
C TYR A 410 5.74 -7.84 -11.56
N SER A 411 6.00 -8.52 -10.45
CA SER A 411 6.23 -9.96 -10.41
C SER A 411 5.91 -10.51 -9.02
N PHE A 412 5.56 -11.78 -8.91
CA PHE A 412 5.56 -12.49 -7.62
C PHE A 412 6.98 -12.59 -7.03
N SER A 413 8.00 -12.63 -7.87
CA SER A 413 9.40 -12.62 -7.43
C SER A 413 9.90 -11.22 -7.10
N THR A 414 11.17 -11.10 -6.73
CA THR A 414 11.88 -9.81 -6.58
C THR A 414 12.46 -9.29 -7.89
N ASP A 415 12.41 -10.08 -8.97
CA ASP A 415 12.84 -9.69 -10.32
C ASP A 415 11.62 -9.29 -11.16
N PRO A 416 11.50 -8.01 -11.58
CA PRO A 416 10.38 -7.54 -12.39
C PRO A 416 10.33 -8.14 -13.81
N ALA A 417 11.40 -8.79 -14.26
CA ALA A 417 11.44 -9.44 -15.56
C ALA A 417 10.74 -10.81 -15.57
N LEU A 418 10.62 -11.47 -14.43
CA LEU A 418 9.94 -12.76 -14.30
C LEU A 418 8.43 -12.58 -14.35
N LYS A 419 7.81 -12.95 -15.46
CA LYS A 419 6.37 -12.80 -15.72
C LYS A 419 5.57 -14.05 -15.35
N GLY A 420 4.25 -13.99 -15.49
CA GLY A 420 3.34 -15.09 -15.17
C GLY A 420 3.31 -15.41 -13.68
N ALA A 421 3.52 -16.66 -13.35
CA ALA A 421 3.58 -17.16 -11.97
C ALA A 421 4.92 -17.84 -11.68
N PRO A 422 6.03 -17.08 -11.59
CA PRO A 422 7.34 -17.65 -11.31
C PRO A 422 7.33 -18.44 -9.99
N SER A 423 8.00 -19.59 -10.00
CA SER A 423 8.14 -20.45 -8.81
C SER A 423 9.58 -20.98 -8.71
N GLY A 424 9.96 -21.42 -7.51
CA GLY A 424 11.29 -21.96 -7.29
C GLY A 424 12.43 -20.93 -7.30
N HIS A 425 12.10 -19.62 -7.32
CA HIS A 425 13.08 -18.56 -7.21
C HIS A 425 13.52 -18.34 -5.75
N SER A 426 14.69 -17.77 -5.55
CA SER A 426 15.17 -17.31 -4.25
C SER A 426 14.70 -15.88 -3.99
N MET A 427 14.32 -15.57 -2.75
CA MET A 427 13.98 -14.22 -2.32
C MET A 427 15.07 -13.69 -1.38
N ASP A 428 15.83 -12.69 -1.80
CA ASP A 428 16.90 -12.09 -1.02
C ASP A 428 16.41 -10.86 -0.24
N ILE A 429 16.60 -10.89 1.10
CA ILE A 429 16.31 -9.77 1.98
C ILE A 429 17.53 -8.86 2.02
N ARG A 430 17.38 -7.62 1.56
CA ARG A 430 18.44 -6.60 1.53
C ARG A 430 18.51 -5.78 2.81
N GLU A 431 17.36 -5.44 3.38
CA GLU A 431 17.25 -4.58 4.55
C GLU A 431 16.01 -4.94 5.37
N VAL A 432 16.08 -4.68 6.68
CA VAL A 432 14.94 -4.77 7.61
C VAL A 432 14.84 -3.47 8.39
N ARG A 433 13.64 -2.86 8.38
CA ARG A 433 13.31 -1.64 9.10
C ARG A 433 12.20 -1.91 10.12
N LEU A 434 12.36 -1.35 11.31
CA LEU A 434 11.34 -1.41 12.33
C LEU A 434 10.38 -0.22 12.18
N SER A 435 9.08 -0.52 12.04
CA SER A 435 7.99 0.47 12.05
C SER A 435 7.07 0.16 13.24
N VAL A 436 7.60 0.31 14.44
CA VAL A 436 6.93 -0.11 15.68
C VAL A 436 5.69 0.73 16.00
N GLY A 437 5.67 1.99 15.62
CA GLY A 437 4.49 2.85 15.74
C GLY A 437 3.34 2.33 14.86
N ALA A 438 3.64 1.96 13.63
CA ALA A 438 2.69 1.32 12.74
C ALA A 438 2.34 -0.11 13.17
N GLY A 439 3.23 -0.79 13.90
CA GLY A 439 3.01 -2.13 14.42
C GLY A 439 3.39 -3.24 13.45
N PHE A 440 4.42 -3.06 12.62
CA PHE A 440 4.97 -4.10 11.74
C PHE A 440 6.48 -3.91 11.48
N VAL A 441 7.09 -4.94 10.93
CA VAL A 441 8.49 -4.92 10.48
C VAL A 441 8.53 -4.91 8.97
N VAL A 442 9.16 -3.89 8.36
CA VAL A 442 9.35 -3.80 6.92
C VAL A 442 10.54 -4.65 6.49
N VAL A 443 10.32 -5.54 5.54
CA VAL A 443 11.32 -6.45 4.98
C VAL A 443 11.53 -6.08 3.50
N ILE A 444 12.67 -5.47 3.20
CA ILE A 444 12.97 -4.96 1.86
C ILE A 444 13.65 -6.06 1.04
N CYS A 445 12.98 -6.45 -0.04
CA CYS A 445 13.41 -7.47 -0.97
C CYS A 445 13.49 -6.88 -2.39
N GLY A 446 14.68 -6.78 -2.93
CA GLY A 446 14.90 -6.18 -4.24
C GLY A 446 15.12 -4.65 -4.19
N ASP A 447 15.07 -4.02 -5.36
CA ASP A 447 15.29 -2.56 -5.49
C ASP A 447 13.97 -1.81 -5.29
N VAL A 448 13.65 -1.53 -4.04
CA VAL A 448 12.48 -0.73 -3.66
C VAL A 448 12.92 0.70 -3.40
N MET A 449 12.27 1.63 -4.08
CA MET A 449 12.62 3.04 -4.05
C MET A 449 11.58 3.83 -3.28
N THR A 450 11.97 4.35 -2.12
CA THR A 450 11.11 5.15 -1.23
C THR A 450 11.07 6.64 -1.62
N MET A 451 11.89 7.08 -2.56
CA MET A 451 11.83 8.38 -3.21
C MET A 451 11.89 8.19 -4.72
N PRO A 452 10.74 8.07 -5.41
CA PRO A 452 10.67 7.96 -6.86
C PRO A 452 11.26 9.19 -7.56
N GLY A 453 11.66 9.05 -8.81
CA GLY A 453 12.02 10.17 -9.66
C GLY A 453 10.94 10.45 -10.70
N LEU A 454 10.85 11.68 -11.18
CA LEU A 454 10.01 12.00 -12.32
C LEU A 454 10.47 11.22 -13.56
N PRO A 455 9.57 10.75 -14.43
CA PRO A 455 9.88 10.10 -15.69
C PRO A 455 10.50 11.08 -16.69
N LYS A 456 10.94 10.59 -17.85
CA LYS A 456 11.52 11.43 -18.92
C LYS A 456 10.54 12.48 -19.43
N VAL A 457 9.26 12.12 -19.52
CA VAL A 457 8.15 13.02 -19.85
C VAL A 457 7.16 12.89 -18.69
N PRO A 458 7.15 13.83 -17.74
CA PRO A 458 6.24 13.76 -16.61
C PRO A 458 4.82 14.24 -17.01
N ALA A 459 3.80 13.75 -16.31
CA ALA A 459 2.41 14.14 -16.53
C ALA A 459 2.20 15.65 -16.34
N SER A 460 3.02 16.30 -15.53
CA SER A 460 3.00 17.76 -15.32
C SER A 460 3.18 18.60 -16.60
N GLU A 461 3.73 18.02 -17.69
CA GLU A 461 3.86 18.74 -18.97
C GLU A 461 2.51 18.93 -19.67
N SER A 462 1.49 18.14 -19.33
CA SER A 462 0.13 18.24 -19.89
C SER A 462 -0.87 18.91 -18.95
N ILE A 463 -0.51 19.11 -17.68
CA ILE A 463 -1.38 19.71 -16.68
C ILE A 463 -1.29 21.24 -16.79
N ASP A 464 -2.43 21.91 -16.94
CA ASP A 464 -2.50 23.39 -17.04
C ASP A 464 -3.77 23.92 -16.37
N VAL A 465 -3.86 25.24 -16.25
CA VAL A 465 -5.07 25.95 -15.81
C VAL A 465 -5.56 26.84 -16.94
N VAL A 466 -6.70 26.46 -17.52
CA VAL A 466 -7.34 27.23 -18.62
C VAL A 466 -8.69 27.76 -18.14
N ASP A 467 -8.89 29.05 -18.24
CA ASP A 467 -10.12 29.73 -17.78
C ASP A 467 -10.50 29.43 -16.32
N GLY A 468 -9.49 29.23 -15.46
CA GLY A 468 -9.66 28.93 -14.05
C GLY A 468 -9.99 27.45 -13.75
N GLN A 469 -9.99 26.59 -14.77
CA GLN A 469 -10.21 25.15 -14.61
C GLN A 469 -8.92 24.37 -14.86
N ILE A 470 -8.69 23.32 -14.07
CA ILE A 470 -7.55 22.42 -14.25
C ILE A 470 -7.83 21.51 -15.44
N VAL A 471 -6.87 21.41 -16.36
CA VAL A 471 -6.94 20.54 -17.54
C VAL A 471 -5.72 19.63 -17.59
N GLY A 472 -5.84 18.50 -18.30
CA GLY A 472 -4.73 17.56 -18.49
C GLY A 472 -4.36 16.72 -17.27
N LEU A 473 -5.19 16.71 -16.25
CA LEU A 473 -4.97 15.88 -15.06
C LEU A 473 -5.25 14.38 -15.35
N PHE A 474 -6.07 14.10 -16.40
CA PHE A 474 -6.44 12.77 -16.93
C PHE A 474 -6.57 12.80 -18.44
#